data_57a111ac067312630f70a6ef875a42ac
#
_entry.id   57a111ac067312630f70a6ef875a42ac
#
_cell.length_a   1.000
_cell.length_b   1.000
_cell.length_c   1.000
_cell.angle_alpha   90.00
_cell.angle_beta   90.00
_cell.angle_gamma   90.00
#
_symmetry.space_group_name_H-M   'P 1'
#
loop_
_entity.id
_entity.type
_entity.pdbx_description
1 polymer ?
#
loop_
_entity_poly.entity_id
_entity_poly.type
_entity_poly.pdbx_seq_one_letter_code
_entity_poly.pdbx_strand_id
1 'polypeptide(L)'
;MAKILVTCARSPAAVHLGRLLHESGHSVMLADTKRLHLGRWRSWPDKCLRHPSPRHQPQRFAEWLQHVVKTEAIDCVIPVYEETFHHGLNH
;
A
#
# COMPACT_ATOMS: atom_id res chain seq x y z
N MET A 1 -5.82 17.38 -4.31
CA MET A 1 -5.53 16.27 -3.37
C MET A 1 -5.95 14.95 -3.99
N ALA A 2 -5.06 13.99 -3.99
CA ALA A 2 -5.34 12.66 -4.53
C ALA A 2 -5.53 11.66 -3.40
N LYS A 3 -6.30 10.63 -3.68
CA LYS A 3 -6.50 9.52 -2.75
C LYS A 3 -5.66 8.36 -3.23
N ILE A 4 -4.66 7.98 -2.45
CA ILE A 4 -3.59 7.07 -2.88
C ILE A 4 -3.60 5.82 -2.01
N LEU A 5 -3.51 4.67 -2.68
CA LEU A 5 -3.38 3.38 -2.01
C LEU A 5 -1.97 2.84 -2.25
N VAL A 6 -1.24 2.58 -1.17
CA VAL A 6 0.09 1.96 -1.25
C VAL A 6 -0.08 0.50 -0.85
N THR A 7 0.22 -0.42 -1.76
CA THR A 7 0.12 -1.85 -1.49
C THR A 7 1.47 -2.45 -1.14
N CYS A 8 1.46 -3.62 -0.48
CA CYS A 8 2.68 -4.28 0.00
C CYS A 8 3.47 -3.36 0.93
N ALA A 9 2.78 -2.71 1.85
CA ALA A 9 3.30 -1.55 2.59
C ALA A 9 4.05 -1.88 3.87
N ARG A 10 4.45 -3.14 4.07
CA ARG A 10 5.14 -3.50 5.32
C ARG A 10 6.61 -3.05 5.38
N SER A 11 7.21 -2.72 4.25
CA SER A 11 8.59 -2.27 4.24
C SER A 11 8.73 -0.84 4.76
N PRO A 12 9.85 -0.49 5.39
CA PRO A 12 10.08 0.88 5.82
C PRO A 12 10.03 1.88 4.65
N ALA A 13 10.49 1.47 3.47
CA ALA A 13 10.46 2.33 2.29
C ALA A 13 9.02 2.69 1.89
N ALA A 14 8.12 1.70 1.95
CA ALA A 14 6.72 1.94 1.61
C ALA A 14 6.06 2.88 2.61
N VAL A 15 6.31 2.69 3.89
CA VAL A 15 5.76 3.55 4.94
C VAL A 15 6.30 4.97 4.79
N HIS A 16 7.58 5.11 4.51
CA HIS A 16 8.21 6.41 4.30
C HIS A 16 7.60 7.14 3.10
N LEU A 17 7.42 6.43 1.99
CA LEU A 17 6.79 6.99 0.81
C LEU A 17 5.37 7.47 1.12
N GLY A 18 4.59 6.64 1.80
CA GLY A 18 3.23 7.00 2.18
C GLY A 18 3.19 8.26 3.04
N ARG A 19 4.13 8.37 3.97
CA ARG A 19 4.23 9.53 4.84
C ARG A 19 4.54 10.80 4.05
N LEU A 20 5.46 10.71 3.09
CA LEU A 20 5.79 11.86 2.24
C LEU A 20 4.58 12.30 1.42
N LEU A 21 3.81 11.35 0.90
CA LEU A 21 2.61 11.68 0.17
C LEU A 21 1.56 12.34 1.05
N HIS A 22 1.43 11.86 2.28
CA HIS A 22 0.52 12.47 3.24
C HIS A 22 0.94 13.91 3.55
N GLU A 23 2.22 14.14 3.78
CA GLU A 23 2.75 15.47 4.06
C GLU A 23 2.57 16.42 2.87
N SER A 24 2.46 15.88 1.67
CA SER A 24 2.19 16.66 0.47
C SER A 24 0.70 16.98 0.27
N GLY A 25 -0.14 16.59 1.22
CA GLY A 25 -1.56 16.93 1.19
C GLY A 25 -2.45 15.86 0.57
N HIS A 26 -1.94 14.66 0.34
CA HIS A 26 -2.74 13.56 -0.20
C HIS A 26 -3.35 12.71 0.90
N SER A 27 -4.47 12.07 0.57
CA SER A 27 -5.08 11.06 1.43
C SER A 27 -4.43 9.72 1.12
N VAL A 28 -3.86 9.05 2.13
CA VAL A 28 -3.07 7.84 1.90
C VAL A 28 -3.63 6.68 2.71
N MET A 29 -3.82 5.55 2.04
CA MET A 29 -4.16 4.29 2.68
C MET A 29 -3.02 3.30 2.44
N LEU A 30 -2.71 2.50 3.46
CA LEU A 30 -1.69 1.47 3.37
C LEU A 30 -2.34 0.10 3.39
N ALA A 31 -1.79 -0.84 2.63
CA ALA A 31 -2.30 -2.20 2.60
C ALA A 31 -1.15 -3.20 2.51
N ASP A 32 -1.33 -4.35 3.13
CA ASP A 32 -0.37 -5.45 3.07
C ASP A 32 -1.08 -6.77 3.28
N THR A 33 -0.38 -7.87 3.03
CA THR A 33 -0.93 -9.22 3.29
C THR A 33 -1.08 -9.50 4.78
N LYS A 34 -0.29 -8.84 5.60
CA LYS A 34 -0.35 -8.97 7.05
C LYS A 34 -0.86 -7.68 7.67
N ARG A 35 -1.38 -7.81 8.89
CA ARG A 35 -1.85 -6.65 9.62
C ARG A 35 -0.67 -5.73 9.92
N LEU A 36 -0.82 -4.45 9.58
CA LEU A 36 0.23 -3.46 9.81
C LEU A 36 0.18 -2.94 11.24
N HIS A 37 1.35 -2.86 11.87
CA HIS A 37 1.51 -2.33 13.21
C HIS A 37 2.39 -1.08 13.14
N LEU A 38 1.74 0.08 12.97
CA LEU A 38 2.45 1.34 12.77
C LEU A 38 2.70 2.12 14.05
N GLY A 39 2.27 1.58 15.20
CA GLY A 39 2.40 2.30 16.45
C GLY A 39 1.21 3.21 16.72
N ARG A 40 0.98 3.50 18.01
CA ARG A 40 -0.21 4.24 18.44
C ARG A 40 -0.21 5.70 18.04
N TRP A 41 0.97 6.29 17.92
CA TRP A 41 1.09 7.71 17.61
C TRP A 41 0.97 8.01 16.13
N ARG A 42 0.88 6.99 15.28
CA ARG A 42 0.77 7.20 13.85
C ARG A 42 -0.70 7.27 13.45
N SER A 43 -1.13 8.43 13.05
CA SER A 43 -2.52 8.67 12.64
C SER A 43 -2.63 9.10 11.18
N TRP A 44 -1.53 9.20 10.47
CA TRP A 44 -1.55 9.74 9.11
C TRP A 44 -2.12 8.82 8.04
N PRO A 45 -2.01 7.50 8.11
CA PRO A 45 -2.77 6.70 7.15
C PRO A 45 -4.25 6.79 7.46
N ASP A 46 -5.06 7.06 6.46
CA ASP A 46 -6.50 7.10 6.64
C ASP A 46 -7.04 5.74 7.05
N LYS A 47 -6.49 4.69 6.43
CA LYS A 47 -6.84 3.30 6.74
C LYS A 47 -5.64 2.40 6.52
N CYS A 48 -5.59 1.31 7.27
CA CYS A 48 -4.67 0.20 7.05
C CYS A 48 -5.49 -1.01 6.68
N LEU A 49 -5.26 -1.56 5.50
CA LEU A 49 -6.05 -2.66 4.96
C LEU A 49 -5.20 -3.92 4.81
N ARG A 50 -5.86 -5.05 4.75
CA ARG A 50 -5.22 -6.32 4.39
C ARG A 50 -5.66 -6.72 3.00
N HIS A 51 -4.73 -7.25 2.22
CA HIS A 51 -5.06 -7.72 0.87
C HIS A 51 -4.54 -9.14 0.66
N PRO A 52 -5.12 -9.89 -0.30
CA PRO A 52 -4.57 -11.18 -0.68
C PRO A 52 -3.15 -11.03 -1.22
N SER A 53 -2.38 -12.10 -1.14
CA SER A 53 -1.01 -12.06 -1.65
C SER A 53 -1.00 -11.93 -3.18
N PRO A 54 -0.42 -10.87 -3.74
CA PRO A 54 -0.32 -10.77 -5.19
C PRO A 54 0.56 -11.85 -5.79
N ARG A 55 1.47 -12.41 -5.00
CA ARG A 55 2.37 -13.47 -5.44
C ARG A 55 1.70 -14.84 -5.45
N HIS A 56 0.94 -15.14 -4.38
CA HIS A 56 0.33 -16.46 -4.22
C HIS A 56 -1.12 -16.52 -4.67
N GLN A 57 -1.81 -15.41 -4.68
CA GLN A 57 -3.22 -15.32 -5.03
C GLN A 57 -3.46 -14.11 -5.95
N PRO A 58 -2.82 -14.09 -7.13
CA PRO A 58 -2.86 -12.89 -7.98
C PRO A 58 -4.26 -12.52 -8.43
N GLN A 59 -5.12 -13.51 -8.69
CA GLN A 59 -6.48 -13.22 -9.11
C GLN A 59 -7.30 -12.61 -7.99
N ARG A 60 -7.17 -13.14 -6.78
CA ARG A 60 -7.85 -12.58 -5.62
C ARG A 60 -7.38 -11.17 -5.31
N PHE A 61 -6.08 -10.95 -5.45
CA PHE A 61 -5.52 -9.62 -5.26
C PHE A 61 -6.11 -8.63 -6.28
N ALA A 62 -6.19 -9.02 -7.54
CA ALA A 62 -6.75 -8.16 -8.57
C ALA A 62 -8.21 -7.82 -8.30
N GLU A 63 -9.00 -8.80 -7.88
CA GLU A 63 -10.39 -8.58 -7.53
C GLU A 63 -10.53 -7.65 -6.32
N TRP A 64 -9.73 -7.89 -5.29
CA TRP A 64 -9.70 -7.04 -4.12
C TRP A 64 -9.33 -5.61 -4.48
N LEU A 65 -8.31 -5.45 -5.33
CA LEU A 65 -7.85 -4.13 -5.74
C LEU A 65 -8.94 -3.36 -6.49
N GLN A 66 -9.60 -4.01 -7.43
CA GLN A 66 -10.70 -3.40 -8.16
C GLN A 66 -11.82 -2.96 -7.22
N HIS A 67 -12.15 -3.79 -6.27
CA HIS A 67 -13.18 -3.48 -5.29
C HIS A 67 -12.81 -2.26 -4.45
N VAL A 68 -11.59 -2.23 -3.92
CA VAL A 68 -11.13 -1.12 -3.07
C VAL A 68 -11.02 0.18 -3.86
N VAL A 69 -10.48 0.12 -5.07
CA VAL A 69 -10.38 1.30 -5.92
C VAL A 69 -11.76 1.92 -6.14
N LYS A 70 -12.76 1.08 -6.32
CA LYS A 70 -14.11 1.53 -6.57
C LYS A 70 -14.79 2.05 -5.30
N THR A 71 -14.74 1.27 -4.22
CA THR A 71 -15.45 1.62 -2.99
C THR A 71 -14.81 2.77 -2.23
N GLU A 72 -13.49 2.91 -2.29
CA GLU A 72 -12.77 3.97 -1.61
C GLU A 72 -12.44 5.16 -2.52
N ALA A 73 -12.84 5.10 -3.78
CA ALA A 73 -12.57 6.16 -4.75
C ALA A 73 -11.08 6.49 -4.86
N ILE A 74 -10.27 5.45 -5.01
CA ILE A 74 -8.82 5.60 -5.10
C ILE A 74 -8.43 6.22 -6.44
N ASP A 75 -7.58 7.24 -6.41
CA ASP A 75 -7.08 7.91 -7.61
C ASP A 75 -5.81 7.29 -8.15
N CYS A 76 -4.98 6.73 -7.26
CA CYS A 76 -3.69 6.19 -7.65
C CYS A 76 -3.33 5.01 -6.75
N VAL A 77 -2.81 3.95 -7.35
CA VAL A 77 -2.30 2.78 -6.62
C VAL A 77 -0.80 2.69 -6.84
N ILE A 78 -0.05 2.61 -5.75
CA ILE A 78 1.41 2.49 -5.80
C ILE A 78 1.79 1.15 -5.19
N PRO A 79 2.15 0.15 -6.00
CA PRO A 79 2.66 -1.11 -5.47
C PRO A 79 4.13 -0.96 -5.12
N VAL A 80 4.51 -1.44 -3.93
CA VAL A 80 5.90 -1.42 -3.51
C VAL A 80 6.40 -2.86 -3.42
N TYR A 81 7.28 -3.22 -4.31
CA TYR A 81 7.83 -4.58 -4.40
C TYR A 81 9.29 -4.58 -4.01
N GLU A 82 9.53 -4.73 -2.71
CA GLU A 82 10.88 -4.79 -2.20
C GLU A 82 11.64 -5.99 -2.76
N GLU A 83 10.95 -7.11 -2.93
CA GLU A 83 11.53 -8.31 -3.52
C GLU A 83 11.98 -8.09 -4.95
N THR A 84 11.17 -7.40 -5.74
CA THR A 84 11.51 -7.09 -7.13
C THR A 84 12.77 -6.23 -7.20
N PHE A 85 12.87 -5.25 -6.31
CA PHE A 85 14.03 -4.39 -6.23
C PHE A 85 15.29 -5.21 -5.86
N HIS A 86 15.15 -6.09 -4.91
CA HIS A 86 16.24 -6.97 -4.48
C HIS A 86 16.71 -7.87 -5.61
N HIS A 87 15.79 -8.46 -6.38
CA HIS A 87 16.13 -9.27 -7.54
C HIS A 87 16.87 -8.46 -8.58
N GLY A 88 16.45 -7.23 -8.81
CA GLY A 88 17.13 -6.33 -9.72
C GLY A 88 18.59 -6.10 -9.36
N LEU A 89 18.88 -6.01 -8.07
CA LEU A 89 20.24 -5.81 -7.59
C LEU A 89 21.12 -7.04 -7.74
N ASN A 90 20.53 -8.22 -7.77
CA ASN A 90 21.24 -9.48 -7.84
C ASN A 90 21.54 -9.91 -9.29
N HIS A 91 21.08 -9.17 -10.23
CA HIS A 91 21.39 -9.39 -11.64
C HIS A 91 22.52 -8.52 -12.10
#